data_0172a2c90f5f21e9c43b7bbd005afa8c
#
_entry.id   0172a2c90f5f21e9c43b7bbd005afa8c
#
_cell.length_a   1.000
_cell.length_b   1.000
_cell.length_c   1.000
_cell.angle_alpha   90.00
_cell.angle_beta   90.00
_cell.angle_gamma   90.00
#
_symmetry.space_group_name_H-M   'P 1'
#
loop_
_entity.id
_entity.type
_entity.pdbx_description
1 polymer ?
#
loop_
_entity_poly.entity_id
_entity_poly.type
_entity_poly.pdbx_seq_one_letter_code
_entity_poly.pdbx_strand_id
1 'polypeptide(L)'
;MQISIRALTFGIAMALATTAAAGDLPTVEPETVGLSRDRLERIDTMLQGRIDAGEFPGAVLLVSRHGKIAHLSALGSLAEGGGPMTEDGIFRIYSMTKPITSVVALSLVEEGKLDLNAPVSRYLPEFSQMTVATGTADDGTIQTEPAKKAITILDLMRHTAGLTYGFFGTGPAREALKAQNPGNGDKTNRAVAQVLGGLPLEYQPGTTW
;
A
#
# COMPACT_ATOMS: atom_id res chain seq x y z
N MET A 1 52.43 -32.24 39.24
CA MET A 1 51.87 -32.04 37.91
C MET A 1 50.81 -30.96 38.04
N GLN A 2 51.18 -29.68 37.78
CA GLN A 2 50.30 -28.52 37.95
C GLN A 2 49.64 -28.23 36.60
N ILE A 3 48.32 -28.29 36.57
CA ILE A 3 47.51 -27.94 35.40
C ILE A 3 47.13 -26.47 35.55
N SER A 4 47.68 -25.64 34.66
CA SER A 4 47.37 -24.21 34.56
C SER A 4 46.09 -24.03 33.74
N ILE A 5 45.01 -23.58 34.38
CA ILE A 5 43.77 -23.20 33.72
C ILE A 5 43.93 -21.75 33.25
N ARG A 6 44.06 -21.56 31.92
CA ARG A 6 43.97 -20.24 31.30
C ARG A 6 42.49 -19.89 31.10
N ALA A 7 42.03 -18.91 31.86
CA ALA A 7 40.71 -18.30 31.67
C ALA A 7 40.68 -17.53 30.35
N LEU A 8 39.82 -17.98 29.43
CA LEU A 8 39.52 -17.31 28.17
C LEU A 8 38.39 -16.31 28.43
N THR A 9 38.73 -15.03 28.56
CA THR A 9 37.76 -13.95 28.68
C THR A 9 37.18 -13.66 27.29
N PHE A 10 35.95 -14.11 27.05
CA PHE A 10 35.16 -13.75 25.89
C PHE A 10 34.58 -12.33 26.10
N GLY A 11 35.18 -11.35 25.45
CA GLY A 11 34.62 -9.99 25.40
C GLY A 11 33.40 -9.97 24.49
N ILE A 12 32.20 -9.85 25.07
CA ILE A 12 30.97 -9.58 24.32
C ILE A 12 31.02 -8.11 23.89
N ALA A 13 31.35 -7.87 22.63
CA ALA A 13 31.16 -6.57 22.02
C ALA A 13 29.63 -6.33 21.84
N MET A 14 29.07 -5.58 22.76
CA MET A 14 27.69 -5.11 22.68
C MET A 14 27.63 -4.06 21.57
N ALA A 15 27.20 -4.47 20.36
CA ALA A 15 26.89 -3.55 19.28
C ALA A 15 25.71 -2.68 19.74
N LEU A 16 25.99 -1.42 20.05
CA LEU A 16 24.97 -0.39 20.22
C LEU A 16 24.29 -0.22 18.87
N ALA A 17 23.11 -0.85 18.73
CA ALA A 17 22.19 -0.52 17.65
C ALA A 17 21.78 0.94 17.86
N THR A 18 22.38 1.86 17.12
CA THR A 18 21.87 3.21 17.01
C THR A 18 20.50 3.11 16.33
N THR A 19 19.44 3.29 17.11
CA THR A 19 18.12 3.55 16.55
C THR A 19 18.27 4.79 15.69
N ALA A 20 18.20 4.63 14.36
CA ALA A 20 18.06 5.75 13.47
C ALA A 20 16.73 6.44 13.85
N ALA A 21 16.81 7.55 14.58
CA ALA A 21 15.67 8.44 14.73
C ALA A 21 15.29 8.85 13.29
N ALA A 22 14.02 8.68 12.92
CA ALA A 22 13.49 9.27 11.71
C ALA A 22 13.59 10.80 11.90
N GLY A 23 14.69 11.37 11.44
CA GLY A 23 14.89 12.81 11.40
C GLY A 23 14.39 13.33 10.05
N ASP A 24 14.00 14.60 10.02
CA ASP A 24 13.65 15.26 8.79
C ASP A 24 14.81 15.18 7.79
N LEU A 25 14.50 14.90 6.52
CA LEU A 25 15.51 14.91 5.48
C LEU A 25 16.10 16.32 5.34
N PRO A 26 17.43 16.49 5.28
CA PRO A 26 18.01 17.80 5.10
C PRO A 26 17.66 18.39 3.74
N THR A 27 17.26 19.65 3.70
CA THR A 27 17.05 20.41 2.46
C THR A 27 18.40 20.97 1.98
N VAL A 28 18.65 20.84 0.67
CA VAL A 28 19.90 21.27 0.03
C VAL A 28 19.63 21.96 -1.31
N GLU A 29 20.61 22.72 -1.78
CA GLU A 29 20.61 23.26 -3.13
C GLU A 29 20.61 22.13 -4.16
N PRO A 30 19.72 22.12 -5.18
CA PRO A 30 19.56 21.05 -6.15
C PRO A 30 20.88 20.65 -6.84
N GLU A 31 21.73 21.64 -7.14
CA GLU A 31 23.01 21.44 -7.84
C GLU A 31 23.98 20.57 -7.02
N THR A 32 23.90 20.63 -5.69
CA THR A 32 24.79 19.83 -4.80
C THR A 32 24.50 18.35 -4.88
N VAL A 33 23.33 17.97 -5.38
CA VAL A 33 22.91 16.58 -5.61
C VAL A 33 22.76 16.26 -7.12
N GLY A 34 23.28 17.12 -7.99
CA GLY A 34 23.30 16.92 -9.44
C GLY A 34 21.93 17.09 -10.10
N LEU A 35 21.09 17.94 -9.55
CA LEU A 35 19.82 18.40 -10.14
C LEU A 35 19.96 19.88 -10.55
N SER A 36 19.09 20.35 -11.44
CA SER A 36 19.07 21.74 -11.89
C SER A 36 17.84 22.44 -11.30
N ARG A 37 18.05 23.52 -10.57
CA ARG A 37 16.98 24.38 -10.05
C ARG A 37 16.03 24.83 -11.15
N ASP A 38 16.57 25.38 -12.24
CA ASP A 38 15.75 25.89 -13.35
C ASP A 38 14.85 24.80 -13.97
N ARG A 39 15.28 23.53 -13.95
CA ARG A 39 14.47 22.43 -14.46
C ARG A 39 13.39 22.02 -13.47
N LEU A 40 13.65 22.08 -12.19
CA LEU A 40 12.67 21.80 -11.14
C LEU A 40 11.59 22.88 -11.12
N GLU A 41 11.96 24.16 -11.23
CA GLU A 41 11.01 25.29 -11.31
C GLU A 41 10.07 25.21 -12.53
N ARG A 42 10.48 24.53 -13.61
CA ARG A 42 9.56 24.25 -14.73
C ARG A 42 8.41 23.32 -14.34
N ILE A 43 8.63 22.44 -13.35
CA ILE A 43 7.57 21.57 -12.85
C ILE A 43 6.57 22.42 -12.08
N ASP A 44 7.02 23.36 -11.24
CA ASP A 44 6.16 24.29 -10.53
C ASP A 44 5.34 25.14 -11.51
N THR A 45 5.99 25.67 -12.56
CA THR A 45 5.31 26.45 -13.59
C THR A 45 4.22 25.62 -14.30
N MET A 46 4.51 24.36 -14.63
CA MET A 46 3.54 23.46 -15.25
C MET A 46 2.39 23.15 -14.31
N LEU A 47 2.66 22.84 -13.05
CA LEU A 47 1.63 22.58 -12.04
C LEU A 47 0.75 23.80 -11.80
N GLN A 48 1.36 24.99 -11.67
CA GLN A 48 0.61 26.22 -11.51
C GLN A 48 -0.32 26.49 -12.70
N GLY A 49 0.16 26.26 -13.92
CA GLY A 49 -0.70 26.42 -15.12
C GLY A 49 -1.92 25.48 -15.14
N ARG A 50 -1.80 24.27 -14.58
CA ARG A 50 -2.93 23.34 -14.44
C ARG A 50 -3.88 23.75 -13.32
N ILE A 51 -3.36 24.31 -12.22
CA ILE A 51 -4.16 24.88 -11.14
C ILE A 51 -4.96 26.06 -11.66
N ASP A 52 -4.31 26.97 -12.40
CA ASP A 52 -4.95 28.14 -12.99
C ASP A 52 -6.03 27.76 -14.05
N ALA A 53 -5.86 26.61 -14.72
CA ALA A 53 -6.85 26.04 -15.61
C ALA A 53 -8.00 25.31 -14.88
N GLY A 54 -7.96 25.21 -13.54
CA GLY A 54 -8.99 24.56 -12.72
C GLY A 54 -8.99 23.03 -12.79
N GLU A 55 -7.90 22.40 -13.24
CA GLU A 55 -7.82 20.94 -13.30
C GLU A 55 -7.80 20.29 -11.92
N PHE A 56 -7.17 20.95 -10.94
CA PHE A 56 -7.15 20.59 -9.52
C PHE A 56 -6.82 21.83 -8.66
N PRO A 57 -7.23 21.85 -7.38
CA PRO A 57 -7.12 23.06 -6.57
C PRO A 57 -5.68 23.41 -6.15
N GLY A 58 -4.82 22.42 -6.00
CA GLY A 58 -3.44 22.65 -5.57
C GLY A 58 -2.62 21.37 -5.52
N ALA A 59 -1.33 21.53 -5.28
CA ALA A 59 -0.35 20.44 -5.24
C ALA A 59 0.77 20.71 -4.25
N VAL A 60 1.38 19.64 -3.72
CA VAL A 60 2.70 19.68 -3.09
C VAL A 60 3.64 18.85 -3.94
N LEU A 61 4.76 19.45 -4.36
CA LEU A 61 5.83 18.77 -5.10
C LEU A 61 7.04 18.62 -4.19
N LEU A 62 7.52 17.38 -4.02
CA LEU A 62 8.77 17.06 -3.33
C LEU A 62 9.67 16.25 -4.26
N VAL A 63 10.91 16.71 -4.42
CA VAL A 63 11.96 15.94 -5.12
C VAL A 63 13.12 15.72 -4.17
N SER A 64 13.44 14.45 -3.92
CA SER A 64 14.58 14.08 -3.09
C SER A 64 15.60 13.27 -3.88
N ARG A 65 16.88 13.42 -3.54
CA ARG A 65 17.99 12.66 -4.10
C ARG A 65 19.07 12.44 -3.05
N HIS A 66 19.61 11.22 -2.98
CA HIS A 66 20.63 10.83 -1.99
C HIS A 66 20.23 11.11 -0.55
N GLY A 67 18.93 10.91 -0.20
CA GLY A 67 18.42 11.14 1.15
C GLY A 67 18.35 12.63 1.54
N LYS A 68 18.28 13.55 0.56
CA LYS A 68 18.19 15.00 0.78
C LYS A 68 17.05 15.58 -0.06
N ILE A 69 16.32 16.55 0.49
CA ILE A 69 15.29 17.29 -0.24
C ILE A 69 15.98 18.34 -1.12
N ALA A 70 15.85 18.19 -2.43
CA ALA A 70 16.39 19.11 -3.41
C ALA A 70 15.36 20.14 -3.88
N HIS A 71 14.07 19.85 -3.73
CA HIS A 71 12.99 20.74 -4.10
C HIS A 71 11.74 20.40 -3.30
N LEU A 72 11.07 21.41 -2.77
CA LEU A 72 9.80 21.30 -2.08
C LEU A 72 9.00 22.56 -2.38
N SER A 73 7.80 22.41 -2.92
CA SER A 73 6.90 23.52 -3.20
C SER A 73 5.46 23.16 -2.89
N ALA A 74 4.69 24.14 -2.43
CA ALA A 74 3.25 24.05 -2.21
C ALA A 74 2.57 25.11 -3.07
N LEU A 75 1.67 24.69 -3.96
CA LEU A 75 1.07 25.49 -5.00
C LEU A 75 -0.46 25.45 -4.91
N GLY A 76 -1.14 26.58 -5.11
CA GLY A 76 -2.59 26.65 -5.12
C GLY A 76 -3.23 26.55 -3.74
N SER A 77 -4.34 25.80 -3.62
CA SER A 77 -5.18 25.70 -2.43
C SER A 77 -5.36 24.26 -1.97
N LEU A 78 -5.64 24.05 -0.67
CA LEU A 78 -5.91 22.73 -0.07
C LEU A 78 -7.15 22.05 -0.65
N ALA A 79 -8.15 22.84 -1.06
CA ALA A 79 -9.39 22.39 -1.69
C ALA A 79 -9.98 23.55 -2.48
N GLU A 80 -11.00 23.29 -3.29
CA GLU A 80 -11.79 24.33 -3.93
C GLU A 80 -12.43 25.25 -2.86
N GLY A 81 -12.14 26.53 -2.92
CA GLY A 81 -12.57 27.51 -1.91
C GLY A 81 -11.85 27.38 -0.54
N GLY A 82 -10.83 26.54 -0.45
CA GLY A 82 -10.02 26.34 0.76
C GLY A 82 -8.91 27.38 0.94
N GLY A 83 -8.17 27.25 2.04
CA GLY A 83 -6.96 28.04 2.30
C GLY A 83 -5.81 27.68 1.36
N PRO A 84 -4.70 28.46 1.40
CA PRO A 84 -3.52 28.16 0.59
C PRO A 84 -2.98 26.76 0.86
N MET A 85 -2.39 26.13 -0.15
CA MET A 85 -1.69 24.87 0.00
C MET A 85 -0.49 25.05 0.93
N THR A 86 -0.24 24.06 1.79
CA THR A 86 0.90 24.02 2.69
C THR A 86 1.69 22.72 2.51
N GLU A 87 2.98 22.74 2.85
CA GLU A 87 3.88 21.59 2.71
C GLU A 87 3.47 20.41 3.59
N ASP A 88 2.77 20.67 4.71
CA ASP A 88 2.24 19.70 5.67
C ASP A 88 0.78 19.31 5.40
N GLY A 89 0.24 19.63 4.22
CA GLY A 89 -1.11 19.26 3.82
C GLY A 89 -1.35 17.75 3.86
N ILE A 90 -2.53 17.34 4.36
CA ILE A 90 -2.91 15.92 4.44
C ILE A 90 -3.64 15.50 3.19
N PHE A 91 -3.12 14.48 2.50
CA PHE A 91 -3.65 13.97 1.24
C PHE A 91 -4.19 12.55 1.36
N ARG A 92 -5.26 12.27 0.62
CA ARG A 92 -5.66 10.89 0.34
C ARG A 92 -4.72 10.33 -0.72
N ILE A 93 -3.90 9.34 -0.35
CA ILE A 93 -2.92 8.75 -1.26
C ILE A 93 -3.41 7.50 -2.00
N TYR A 94 -4.67 7.11 -1.80
CA TYR A 94 -5.33 5.98 -2.47
C TYR A 94 -4.42 4.73 -2.59
N SER A 95 -4.15 4.24 -3.79
CA SER A 95 -3.34 3.04 -4.02
C SER A 95 -1.88 3.15 -3.56
N MET A 96 -1.35 4.35 -3.36
CA MET A 96 -0.02 4.56 -2.75
C MET A 96 0.02 4.11 -1.28
N THR A 97 -1.14 3.85 -0.65
CA THR A 97 -1.25 3.18 0.65
C THR A 97 -0.73 1.73 0.61
N LYS A 98 -0.80 1.04 -0.54
CA LYS A 98 -0.41 -0.38 -0.66
C LYS A 98 1.06 -0.66 -0.31
N PRO A 99 2.05 0.08 -0.85
CA PRO A 99 3.45 -0.11 -0.44
C PRO A 99 3.66 0.10 1.06
N ILE A 100 3.00 1.10 1.67
CA ILE A 100 3.10 1.36 3.11
C ILE A 100 2.53 0.18 3.91
N THR A 101 1.34 -0.31 3.53
CA THR A 101 0.74 -1.51 4.15
C THR A 101 1.64 -2.74 3.96
N SER A 102 2.27 -2.90 2.79
CA SER A 102 3.19 -4.01 2.52
C SER A 102 4.43 -3.95 3.40
N VAL A 103 5.01 -2.77 3.64
CA VAL A 103 6.14 -2.60 4.55
C VAL A 103 5.75 -3.02 5.97
N VAL A 104 4.58 -2.60 6.46
CA VAL A 104 4.08 -3.03 7.78
C VAL A 104 3.85 -4.55 7.83
N ALA A 105 3.31 -5.16 6.77
CA ALA A 105 3.16 -6.60 6.70
C ALA A 105 4.52 -7.33 6.73
N LEU A 106 5.51 -6.82 6.01
CA LEU A 106 6.87 -7.41 5.99
C LEU A 106 7.58 -7.26 7.34
N SER A 107 7.38 -6.17 8.08
CA SER A 107 7.91 -6.07 9.45
C SER A 107 7.32 -7.13 10.39
N LEU A 108 6.02 -7.45 10.23
CA LEU A 108 5.41 -8.56 10.97
C LEU A 108 5.96 -9.93 10.54
N VAL A 109 6.39 -10.09 9.27
CA VAL A 109 7.08 -11.30 8.81
C VAL A 109 8.46 -11.42 9.47
N GLU A 110 9.24 -10.33 9.52
CA GLU A 110 10.53 -10.29 10.21
C GLU A 110 10.42 -10.64 11.70
N GLU A 111 9.34 -10.20 12.34
CA GLU A 111 9.03 -10.54 13.74
C GLU A 111 8.47 -11.96 13.94
N GLY A 112 8.28 -12.75 12.88
CA GLY A 112 7.68 -14.09 12.93
C GLY A 112 6.19 -14.12 13.27
N LYS A 113 5.51 -12.98 13.20
CA LYS A 113 4.07 -12.82 13.51
C LYS A 113 3.17 -13.08 12.30
N LEU A 114 3.70 -12.93 11.09
CA LEU A 114 3.02 -13.15 9.82
C LEU A 114 3.83 -14.10 8.94
N ASP A 115 3.17 -15.10 8.34
CA ASP A 115 3.76 -16.00 7.38
C ASP A 115 3.17 -15.73 5.99
N LEU A 116 4.01 -15.40 5.01
CA LEU A 116 3.59 -15.09 3.65
C LEU A 116 2.88 -16.27 2.95
N ASN A 117 3.25 -17.50 3.31
CA ASN A 117 2.64 -18.71 2.73
C ASN A 117 1.41 -19.19 3.50
N ALA A 118 1.12 -18.60 4.66
CA ALA A 118 -0.08 -18.94 5.41
C ALA A 118 -1.34 -18.53 4.64
N PRO A 119 -2.40 -19.35 4.71
CA PRO A 119 -3.69 -18.97 4.17
C PRO A 119 -4.24 -17.74 4.91
N VAL A 120 -4.85 -16.82 4.18
CA VAL A 120 -5.50 -15.63 4.75
C VAL A 120 -6.53 -16.02 5.82
N SER A 121 -7.19 -17.14 5.65
CA SER A 121 -8.18 -17.67 6.61
C SER A 121 -7.62 -18.00 7.99
N ARG A 122 -6.30 -18.11 8.15
CA ARG A 122 -5.65 -18.22 9.46
C ARG A 122 -5.85 -16.96 10.31
N TYR A 123 -5.93 -15.79 9.67
CA TYR A 123 -6.07 -14.49 10.31
C TYR A 123 -7.48 -13.93 10.16
N LEU A 124 -8.14 -14.24 9.04
CA LEU A 124 -9.48 -13.80 8.65
C LEU A 124 -10.30 -15.04 8.26
N PRO A 125 -10.96 -15.72 9.22
CA PRO A 125 -11.69 -16.98 8.98
C PRO A 125 -12.74 -16.91 7.86
N GLU A 126 -13.25 -15.73 7.55
CA GLU A 126 -14.19 -15.48 6.47
C GLU A 126 -13.69 -15.94 5.10
N PHE A 127 -12.38 -16.01 4.90
CA PHE A 127 -11.76 -16.45 3.65
C PHE A 127 -11.51 -17.96 3.56
N SER A 128 -12.11 -18.77 4.47
CA SER A 128 -11.91 -20.23 4.50
C SER A 128 -12.64 -20.99 3.39
N GLN A 129 -13.74 -20.46 2.87
CA GLN A 129 -14.62 -21.12 1.91
C GLN A 129 -14.82 -20.26 0.64
N MET A 130 -13.72 -19.84 0.04
CA MET A 130 -13.78 -19.00 -1.15
C MET A 130 -14.25 -19.76 -2.37
N THR A 131 -15.05 -19.10 -3.19
CA THR A 131 -15.49 -19.57 -4.50
C THR A 131 -14.99 -18.66 -5.61
N VAL A 132 -14.99 -19.13 -6.84
CA VAL A 132 -14.63 -18.37 -8.04
C VAL A 132 -15.85 -18.29 -8.95
N ALA A 133 -16.16 -17.11 -9.45
CA ALA A 133 -17.25 -16.92 -10.40
C ALA A 133 -16.90 -17.56 -11.75
N THR A 134 -17.83 -18.36 -12.29
CA THR A 134 -17.69 -19.05 -13.58
C THR A 134 -18.64 -18.50 -14.65
N GLY A 135 -19.66 -17.76 -14.25
CA GLY A 135 -20.64 -17.18 -15.16
C GLY A 135 -21.84 -16.63 -14.43
N THR A 136 -22.86 -16.29 -15.21
CA THR A 136 -24.19 -15.91 -14.74
C THR A 136 -25.24 -16.77 -15.45
N ALA A 137 -26.13 -17.37 -14.69
CA ALA A 137 -27.26 -18.13 -15.24
C ALA A 137 -28.33 -17.19 -15.86
N ASP A 138 -29.28 -17.79 -16.61
CA ASP A 138 -30.35 -17.03 -17.27
C ASP A 138 -31.25 -16.26 -16.29
N ASP A 139 -31.35 -16.71 -15.05
CA ASP A 139 -32.11 -16.06 -13.97
C ASP A 139 -31.32 -14.95 -13.24
N GLY A 140 -30.10 -14.67 -13.69
CA GLY A 140 -29.20 -13.68 -13.08
C GLY A 140 -28.37 -14.22 -11.90
N THR A 141 -28.50 -15.48 -11.52
CA THR A 141 -27.73 -16.09 -10.44
C THR A 141 -26.27 -16.26 -10.85
N ILE A 142 -25.33 -15.86 -9.99
CA ILE A 142 -23.91 -16.04 -10.23
C ILE A 142 -23.54 -17.49 -10.02
N GLN A 143 -23.02 -18.12 -11.07
CA GLN A 143 -22.47 -19.47 -11.01
C GLN A 143 -21.06 -19.44 -10.44
N THR A 144 -20.75 -20.37 -9.57
CA THR A 144 -19.44 -20.43 -8.90
C THR A 144 -18.91 -21.86 -8.83
N GLU A 145 -17.59 -21.98 -8.74
CA GLU A 145 -16.89 -23.20 -8.36
C GLU A 145 -16.03 -22.96 -7.10
N PRO A 146 -15.68 -23.99 -6.32
CA PRO A 146 -14.75 -23.82 -5.20
C PRO A 146 -13.39 -23.31 -5.66
N ALA A 147 -12.75 -22.45 -4.84
CA ALA A 147 -11.36 -22.10 -5.06
C ALA A 147 -10.48 -23.35 -4.92
N LYS A 148 -9.58 -23.59 -5.90
CA LYS A 148 -8.71 -24.79 -5.96
C LYS A 148 -7.61 -24.75 -4.89
N LYS A 149 -7.28 -23.59 -4.36
CA LYS A 149 -6.39 -23.40 -3.22
C LYS A 149 -6.86 -22.22 -2.37
N ALA A 150 -6.45 -22.21 -1.11
CA ALA A 150 -6.65 -21.05 -0.26
C ALA A 150 -5.84 -19.84 -0.78
N ILE A 151 -6.37 -18.63 -0.59
CA ILE A 151 -5.63 -17.40 -0.79
C ILE A 151 -4.54 -17.31 0.29
N THR A 152 -3.30 -17.06 -0.11
CA THR A 152 -2.19 -16.80 0.82
C THR A 152 -1.98 -15.30 1.05
N ILE A 153 -1.27 -14.94 2.11
CA ILE A 153 -0.81 -13.57 2.33
C ILE A 153 0.03 -13.09 1.14
N LEU A 154 0.88 -13.97 0.59
CA LEU A 154 1.67 -13.67 -0.61
C LEU A 154 0.79 -13.37 -1.83
N ASP A 155 -0.32 -14.11 -2.02
CA ASP A 155 -1.26 -13.83 -3.12
C ASP A 155 -1.87 -12.43 -2.99
N LEU A 156 -2.19 -11.95 -1.78
CA LEU A 156 -2.65 -10.59 -1.55
C LEU A 156 -1.58 -9.55 -1.92
N MET A 157 -0.35 -9.74 -1.46
CA MET A 157 0.75 -8.81 -1.71
C MET A 157 1.16 -8.75 -3.20
N ARG A 158 0.96 -9.83 -3.94
CA ARG A 158 1.27 -9.93 -5.37
C ARG A 158 0.10 -9.61 -6.30
N HIS A 159 -1.05 -9.25 -5.74
CA HIS A 159 -2.30 -9.04 -6.48
C HIS A 159 -2.77 -10.27 -7.28
N THR A 160 -2.51 -11.47 -6.78
CA THR A 160 -2.89 -12.74 -7.41
C THR A 160 -3.96 -13.48 -6.62
N ALA A 161 -4.64 -12.81 -5.69
CA ALA A 161 -5.66 -13.42 -4.82
C ALA A 161 -6.98 -13.75 -5.53
N GLY A 162 -7.25 -13.15 -6.69
CA GLY A 162 -8.55 -13.24 -7.37
C GLY A 162 -9.59 -12.23 -6.87
N LEU A 163 -9.23 -11.38 -5.91
CA LEU A 163 -10.06 -10.25 -5.50
C LEU A 163 -10.06 -9.18 -6.60
N THR A 164 -11.19 -8.50 -6.78
CA THR A 164 -11.38 -7.54 -7.87
C THR A 164 -11.91 -6.20 -7.38
N TYR A 165 -12.19 -5.29 -8.31
CA TYR A 165 -12.84 -4.00 -8.08
C TYR A 165 -14.20 -3.94 -8.77
N GLY A 166 -15.19 -3.36 -8.09
CA GLY A 166 -16.54 -3.17 -8.67
C GLY A 166 -16.66 -2.01 -9.66
N PHE A 167 -15.61 -1.18 -9.80
CA PHE A 167 -15.64 0.02 -10.65
C PHE A 167 -14.82 -0.11 -11.95
N PHE A 168 -14.11 -1.22 -12.16
CA PHE A 168 -13.41 -1.51 -13.42
C PHE A 168 -13.96 -2.76 -14.09
N GLY A 169 -14.24 -2.64 -15.39
CA GLY A 169 -14.69 -3.76 -16.22
C GLY A 169 -16.08 -4.30 -15.85
N THR A 170 -16.42 -5.45 -16.39
CA THR A 170 -17.69 -6.17 -16.20
C THR A 170 -17.40 -7.64 -15.83
N GLY A 171 -18.39 -8.32 -15.26
CA GLY A 171 -18.30 -9.72 -14.90
C GLY A 171 -18.99 -10.03 -13.58
N PRO A 172 -19.36 -11.30 -13.34
CA PRO A 172 -20.22 -11.68 -12.22
C PRO A 172 -19.59 -11.37 -10.85
N ALA A 173 -18.29 -11.58 -10.65
CA ALA A 173 -17.61 -11.25 -9.41
C ALA A 173 -17.59 -9.72 -9.17
N ARG A 174 -17.41 -8.92 -10.23
CA ARG A 174 -17.39 -7.46 -10.19
C ARG A 174 -18.76 -6.90 -9.86
N GLU A 175 -19.81 -7.43 -10.47
CA GLU A 175 -21.19 -7.02 -10.22
C GLU A 175 -21.61 -7.37 -8.78
N ALA A 176 -21.22 -8.55 -8.26
CA ALA A 176 -21.43 -8.92 -6.87
C ALA A 176 -20.77 -7.93 -5.90
N LEU A 177 -19.50 -7.58 -6.16
CA LEU A 177 -18.76 -6.61 -5.34
C LEU A 177 -19.39 -5.22 -5.42
N LYS A 178 -19.77 -4.78 -6.60
CA LYS A 178 -20.43 -3.47 -6.82
C LYS A 178 -21.75 -3.39 -6.05
N ALA A 179 -22.57 -4.45 -6.08
CA ALA A 179 -23.84 -4.49 -5.35
C ALA A 179 -23.65 -4.39 -3.83
N GLN A 180 -22.60 -4.97 -3.28
CA GLN A 180 -22.30 -4.91 -1.84
C GLN A 180 -21.60 -3.61 -1.41
N ASN A 181 -20.97 -2.90 -2.35
CA ASN A 181 -20.26 -1.64 -2.12
C ASN A 181 -19.47 -1.59 -0.79
N PRO A 182 -18.49 -2.49 -0.58
CA PRO A 182 -17.77 -2.57 0.70
C PRO A 182 -16.95 -1.32 1.01
N GLY A 183 -16.61 -0.52 0.00
CA GLY A 183 -15.86 0.73 0.12
C GLY A 183 -16.68 1.93 0.58
N ASN A 184 -17.99 1.79 0.82
CA ASN A 184 -18.81 2.87 1.34
C ASN A 184 -18.45 3.18 2.80
N GLY A 185 -17.97 4.38 3.05
CA GLY A 185 -17.24 5.04 4.14
C GLY A 185 -17.42 4.63 5.59
N ASP A 186 -18.50 3.94 5.97
CA ASP A 186 -18.84 3.72 7.39
C ASP A 186 -18.49 2.31 7.91
N LYS A 187 -17.86 1.47 7.08
CA LYS A 187 -17.50 0.11 7.47
C LYS A 187 -16.12 0.04 8.09
N THR A 188 -15.98 -0.71 9.18
CA THR A 188 -14.67 -1.07 9.71
C THR A 188 -13.94 -2.02 8.76
N ASN A 189 -12.60 -2.09 8.82
CA ASN A 189 -11.81 -3.05 8.02
C ASN A 189 -12.29 -4.50 8.23
N ARG A 190 -12.72 -4.85 9.46
CA ARG A 190 -13.29 -6.16 9.77
C ARG A 190 -14.59 -6.41 9.01
N ALA A 191 -15.49 -5.45 8.98
CA ALA A 191 -16.75 -5.55 8.25
C ALA A 191 -16.51 -5.67 6.73
N VAL A 192 -15.54 -4.93 6.19
CA VAL A 192 -15.12 -5.07 4.78
C VAL A 192 -14.60 -6.48 4.51
N ALA A 193 -13.73 -7.03 5.36
CA ALA A 193 -13.21 -8.39 5.21
C ALA A 193 -14.33 -9.44 5.22
N GLN A 194 -15.33 -9.30 6.09
CA GLN A 194 -16.51 -10.18 6.15
C GLN A 194 -17.31 -10.13 4.83
N VAL A 195 -17.54 -8.95 4.27
CA VAL A 195 -18.21 -8.81 2.96
C VAL A 195 -17.40 -9.51 1.88
N LEU A 196 -16.09 -9.24 1.81
CA LEU A 196 -15.21 -9.82 0.78
C LEU A 196 -15.12 -11.35 0.88
N GLY A 197 -15.08 -11.90 2.10
CA GLY A 197 -15.06 -13.35 2.33
C GLY A 197 -16.35 -14.08 1.89
N GLY A 198 -17.45 -13.37 1.75
CA GLY A 198 -18.73 -13.88 1.24
C GLY A 198 -18.93 -13.72 -0.27
N LEU A 199 -17.99 -13.08 -0.99
CA LEU A 199 -18.10 -12.82 -2.42
C LEU A 199 -17.23 -13.77 -3.25
N PRO A 200 -17.64 -14.12 -4.48
CA PRO A 200 -16.83 -14.92 -5.35
C PRO A 200 -15.61 -14.14 -5.86
N LEU A 201 -14.50 -14.84 -6.03
CA LEU A 201 -13.31 -14.35 -6.70
C LEU A 201 -13.53 -14.25 -8.22
N GLU A 202 -12.76 -13.42 -8.89
CA GLU A 202 -12.80 -13.26 -10.34
C GLU A 202 -12.06 -14.41 -11.06
N TYR A 203 -11.02 -14.96 -10.43
CA TYR A 203 -10.22 -16.07 -10.95
C TYR A 203 -9.60 -16.88 -9.80
N GLN A 204 -9.07 -18.05 -10.14
CA GLN A 204 -8.45 -18.95 -9.17
C GLN A 204 -7.22 -18.29 -8.53
N PRO A 205 -7.07 -18.35 -7.19
CA PRO A 205 -5.93 -17.74 -6.50
C PRO A 205 -4.58 -18.19 -7.07
N GLY A 206 -3.67 -17.22 -7.27
CA GLY A 206 -2.32 -17.45 -7.77
C GLY A 206 -2.18 -17.73 -9.26
N THR A 207 -3.25 -17.59 -10.06
CA THR A 207 -3.20 -17.93 -11.49
C THR A 207 -2.98 -16.71 -12.39
N THR A 208 -3.45 -15.54 -11.98
CA THR A 208 -3.32 -14.32 -12.77
C THR A 208 -3.22 -13.09 -11.86
N TRP A 209 -2.77 -11.99 -12.43
CA TRP A 209 -2.62 -10.67 -11.80
C TRP A 209 -3.73 -9.73 -12.24
#